data_b7c5f7c09a40694fa52534347f3b83bb
#
_entry.id   b7c5f7c09a40694fa52534347f3b83bb
#
_cell.length_a   1.000
_cell.length_b   1.000
_cell.length_c   1.000
_cell.angle_alpha   90.00
_cell.angle_beta   90.00
_cell.angle_gamma   90.00
#
_symmetry.space_group_name_H-M   'P 1'
#
loop_
_entity.id
_entity.type
_entity.pdbx_description
1 polymer ?
#
loop_
_entity_poly.entity_id
_entity_poly.type
_entity_poly.pdbx_seq_one_letter_code
_entity_poly.pdbx_strand_id
1 'polypeptide(L)'
;MDLGIRGRRAAVAAASAGLGLACARVLATEGVRVALCGRRPDRVEAAVDALRAAGGDAVGLVADVSGAERGGAFVDRATEALGGVDILVTNAGGPPAGTFASTDVAAYPPALELNLLSTVAMCKAAVPAMIERGWGRVVAITSMTVRQPAPTLILSNTARAGTTAFLKTLATE
;
A
#
# COMPACT_ATOMS: atom_id res chain seq x y z
N MET A 1 -11.07 21.59 -2.60
CA MET A 1 -12.15 20.76 -3.20
C MET A 1 -12.56 19.77 -2.11
N ASP A 2 -13.82 19.62 -1.82
CA ASP A 2 -14.27 18.58 -0.88
C ASP A 2 -14.27 17.22 -1.61
N LEU A 3 -13.51 16.27 -1.08
CA LEU A 3 -13.41 14.91 -1.63
C LEU A 3 -14.47 13.95 -1.07
N GLY A 4 -15.28 14.40 -0.11
CA GLY A 4 -16.30 13.57 0.57
C GLY A 4 -15.74 12.39 1.36
N ILE A 5 -14.49 12.48 1.84
CA ILE A 5 -13.79 11.39 2.55
C ILE A 5 -13.53 11.67 4.03
N ARG A 6 -13.95 12.82 4.53
CA ARG A 6 -13.83 13.17 5.96
C ARG A 6 -14.46 12.09 6.85
N GLY A 7 -13.78 11.71 7.91
CA GLY A 7 -14.23 10.66 8.84
C GLY A 7 -14.06 9.23 8.33
N ARG A 8 -13.59 9.02 7.08
CA ARG A 8 -13.23 7.70 6.56
C ARG A 8 -11.96 7.18 7.22
N ARG A 9 -11.70 5.90 7.04
CA ARG A 9 -10.58 5.16 7.66
C ARG A 9 -9.67 4.62 6.57
N ALA A 10 -8.39 4.95 6.62
CA ALA A 10 -7.42 4.56 5.61
C ALA A 10 -6.32 3.67 6.19
N ALA A 11 -6.02 2.56 5.51
CA ALA A 11 -4.80 1.78 5.71
C ALA A 11 -3.79 2.14 4.62
N VAL A 12 -2.60 2.63 5.01
CA VAL A 12 -1.56 3.06 4.07
C VAL A 12 -0.29 2.23 4.28
N ALA A 13 0.00 1.35 3.34
CA ALA A 13 1.13 0.43 3.41
C ALA A 13 2.46 1.14 3.12
N ALA A 14 3.54 0.68 3.80
CA ALA A 14 4.91 1.19 3.65
C ALA A 14 4.98 2.73 3.66
N ALA A 15 4.33 3.36 4.65
CA ALA A 15 4.07 4.79 4.69
C ALA A 15 4.88 5.55 5.76
N SER A 16 5.95 4.97 6.29
CA SER A 16 6.85 5.67 7.21
C SER A 16 7.79 6.67 6.53
N ALA A 17 7.79 6.73 5.18
CA ALA A 17 8.56 7.67 4.37
C ALA A 17 8.03 7.75 2.92
N GLY A 18 8.57 8.69 2.12
CA GLY A 18 8.37 8.77 0.68
C GLY A 18 6.90 8.92 0.25
N LEU A 19 6.53 8.26 -0.85
CA LEU A 19 5.20 8.39 -1.46
C LEU A 19 4.07 7.91 -0.54
N GLY A 20 4.28 6.81 0.19
CA GLY A 20 3.29 6.32 1.16
C GLY A 20 3.02 7.35 2.26
N LEU A 21 4.06 7.97 2.82
CA LEU A 21 3.90 9.03 3.82
C LEU A 21 3.21 10.27 3.24
N ALA A 22 3.51 10.64 2.00
CA ALA A 22 2.84 11.75 1.33
C ALA A 22 1.33 11.48 1.17
N CYS A 23 0.94 10.26 0.77
CA CYS A 23 -0.47 9.86 0.72
C CYS A 23 -1.12 9.92 2.12
N ALA A 24 -0.45 9.38 3.15
CA ALA A 24 -0.95 9.40 4.51
C ALA A 24 -1.19 10.84 5.02
N ARG A 25 -0.28 11.77 4.70
CA ARG A 25 -0.42 13.20 5.05
C ARG A 25 -1.65 13.83 4.40
N VAL A 26 -1.80 13.65 3.10
CA VAL A 26 -2.95 14.22 2.37
C VAL A 26 -4.26 13.66 2.92
N LEU A 27 -4.35 12.34 3.12
CA LEU A 27 -5.54 11.72 3.71
C LEU A 27 -5.86 12.27 5.10
N ALA A 28 -4.85 12.41 5.96
CA ALA A 28 -5.03 12.97 7.30
C ALA A 28 -5.49 14.44 7.26
N THR A 29 -4.96 15.26 6.34
CA THR A 29 -5.38 16.65 6.13
C THR A 29 -6.85 16.75 5.68
N GLU A 30 -7.32 15.78 4.91
CA GLU A 30 -8.73 15.68 4.49
C GLU A 30 -9.65 15.13 5.60
N GLY A 31 -9.11 14.91 6.80
CA GLY A 31 -9.87 14.44 7.96
C GLY A 31 -10.15 12.93 7.96
N VAL A 32 -9.33 12.15 7.26
CA VAL A 32 -9.35 10.69 7.27
C VAL A 32 -8.54 10.19 8.47
N ARG A 33 -9.04 9.18 9.19
CA ARG A 33 -8.28 8.45 10.21
C ARG A 33 -7.32 7.47 9.53
N VAL A 34 -6.02 7.56 9.81
CA VAL A 34 -4.99 6.84 9.05
C VAL A 34 -4.26 5.83 9.93
N ALA A 35 -4.28 4.54 9.53
CA ALA A 35 -3.31 3.56 10.00
C ALA A 35 -2.19 3.44 8.95
N LEU A 36 -0.97 3.74 9.35
CA LEU A 36 0.20 3.62 8.48
C LEU A 36 1.17 2.55 8.98
N CYS A 37 1.93 1.92 8.09
CA CYS A 37 2.94 0.98 8.53
C CYS A 37 4.33 1.22 7.92
N GLY A 38 5.30 0.63 8.58
CA GLY A 38 6.69 0.57 8.17
C GLY A 38 7.47 -0.43 9.00
N ARG A 39 8.65 -0.83 8.53
CA ARG A 39 9.49 -1.85 9.19
C ARG A 39 10.30 -1.30 10.38
N ARG A 40 10.54 0.00 10.40
CA ARG A 40 11.36 0.66 11.43
C ARG A 40 10.49 1.38 12.43
N PRO A 41 10.49 0.97 13.72
CA PRO A 41 9.67 1.60 14.77
C PRO A 41 9.87 3.11 14.87
N ASP A 42 11.14 3.55 14.91
CA ASP A 42 11.53 4.96 15.00
C ASP A 42 10.91 5.82 13.87
N ARG A 43 10.90 5.29 12.64
CA ARG A 43 10.32 5.99 11.48
C ARG A 43 8.79 5.98 11.48
N VAL A 44 8.19 4.90 11.96
CA VAL A 44 6.74 4.81 12.10
C VAL A 44 6.25 5.82 13.13
N GLU A 45 6.90 5.88 14.28
CA GLU A 45 6.58 6.83 15.34
C GLU A 45 6.73 8.28 14.85
N ALA A 46 7.88 8.64 14.28
CA ALA A 46 8.10 9.98 13.71
C ALA A 46 7.06 10.36 12.64
N ALA A 47 6.63 9.41 11.80
CA ALA A 47 5.59 9.65 10.81
C ALA A 47 4.23 9.93 11.46
N VAL A 48 3.85 9.17 12.48
CA VAL A 48 2.60 9.37 13.24
C VAL A 48 2.61 10.72 13.94
N ASP A 49 3.71 11.05 14.62
CA ASP A 49 3.84 12.32 15.34
C ASP A 49 3.71 13.51 14.40
N ALA A 50 4.32 13.42 13.22
CA ALA A 50 4.21 14.47 12.20
C ALA A 50 2.77 14.63 11.67
N LEU A 51 2.01 13.54 11.52
CA LEU A 51 0.61 13.61 11.13
C LEU A 51 -0.26 14.22 12.23
N ARG A 52 -0.04 13.81 13.48
CA ARG A 52 -0.78 14.31 14.67
C ARG A 52 -0.47 15.77 14.95
N ALA A 53 0.79 16.19 14.83
CA ALA A 53 1.18 17.58 14.97
C ALA A 53 0.52 18.50 13.93
N ALA A 54 0.18 17.96 12.76
CA ALA A 54 -0.60 18.64 11.71
C ALA A 54 -2.14 18.55 11.93
N GLY A 55 -2.60 18.05 13.09
CA GLY A 55 -4.03 17.92 13.41
C GLY A 55 -4.71 16.67 12.87
N GLY A 56 -3.97 15.72 12.30
CA GLY A 56 -4.52 14.46 11.79
C GLY A 56 -4.71 13.39 12.87
N ASP A 57 -5.62 12.45 12.63
CA ASP A 57 -5.79 11.23 13.43
C ASP A 57 -5.02 10.08 12.77
N ALA A 58 -3.96 9.60 13.43
CA ALA A 58 -3.08 8.59 12.87
C ALA A 58 -2.63 7.55 13.89
N VAL A 59 -2.51 6.29 13.44
CA VAL A 59 -1.98 5.15 14.19
C VAL A 59 -0.81 4.54 13.41
N GLY A 60 0.27 4.20 14.11
CA GLY A 60 1.44 3.54 13.55
C GLY A 60 1.44 2.05 13.84
N LEU A 61 1.71 1.24 12.83
CA LEU A 61 1.85 -0.21 12.93
C LEU A 61 3.25 -0.61 12.45
N VAL A 62 4.08 -1.14 13.33
CA VAL A 62 5.35 -1.74 12.90
C VAL A 62 5.03 -3.04 12.17
N ALA A 63 5.21 -3.04 10.85
CA ALA A 63 4.93 -4.18 10.01
C ALA A 63 5.79 -4.16 8.74
N ASP A 64 6.14 -5.35 8.28
CA ASP A 64 6.65 -5.60 6.93
C ASP A 64 5.47 -6.10 6.09
N VAL A 65 5.25 -5.51 4.93
CA VAL A 65 4.17 -5.89 4.02
C VAL A 65 4.66 -6.73 2.83
N SER A 66 5.89 -7.21 2.84
CA SER A 66 6.41 -8.06 1.79
C SER A 66 5.79 -9.46 1.87
N GLY A 67 5.11 -9.87 0.80
CA GLY A 67 4.43 -11.17 0.71
C GLY A 67 2.95 -11.15 1.15
N ALA A 68 2.27 -12.23 0.79
CA ALA A 68 0.82 -12.34 0.96
C ALA A 68 0.40 -12.32 2.43
N GLU A 69 0.99 -13.18 3.26
CA GLU A 69 0.62 -13.30 4.68
C GLU A 69 0.78 -11.97 5.42
N ARG A 70 1.94 -11.32 5.27
CA ARG A 70 2.25 -10.07 5.96
C ARG A 70 1.44 -8.88 5.44
N GLY A 71 1.14 -8.86 4.14
CA GLY A 71 0.27 -7.84 3.54
C GLY A 71 -1.15 -7.92 4.08
N GLY A 72 -1.72 -9.13 4.17
CA GLY A 72 -3.04 -9.37 4.77
C GLY A 72 -3.06 -8.97 6.24
N ALA A 73 -2.12 -9.47 7.03
CA ALA A 73 -2.02 -9.18 8.47
C ALA A 73 -1.90 -7.67 8.79
N PHE A 74 -1.26 -6.89 7.92
CA PHE A 74 -1.25 -5.42 8.08
C PHE A 74 -2.67 -4.84 8.01
N VAL A 75 -3.47 -5.27 7.03
CA VAL A 75 -4.85 -4.76 6.86
C VAL A 75 -5.75 -5.20 8.02
N ASP A 76 -5.59 -6.43 8.51
CA ASP A 76 -6.33 -6.93 9.67
C ASP A 76 -6.05 -6.07 10.91
N ARG A 77 -4.78 -5.80 11.20
CA ARG A 77 -4.36 -4.92 12.30
C ARG A 77 -4.84 -3.48 12.12
N ALA A 78 -4.86 -2.96 10.89
CA ALA A 78 -5.39 -1.64 10.60
C ALA A 78 -6.91 -1.60 10.81
N THR A 79 -7.61 -2.68 10.43
CA THR A 79 -9.05 -2.85 10.66
C THR A 79 -9.37 -2.87 12.14
N GLU A 80 -8.60 -3.59 12.94
CA GLU A 80 -8.75 -3.60 14.41
C GLU A 80 -8.52 -2.20 15.02
N ALA A 81 -7.43 -1.54 14.64
CA ALA A 81 -7.06 -0.24 15.19
C ALA A 81 -8.03 0.90 14.84
N LEU A 82 -8.65 0.85 13.66
CA LEU A 82 -9.54 1.90 13.14
C LEU A 82 -11.04 1.56 13.26
N GLY A 83 -11.39 0.30 13.56
CA GLY A 83 -12.75 -0.20 13.48
C GLY A 83 -13.23 -0.43 12.04
N GLY A 84 -12.32 -0.62 11.11
CA GLY A 84 -12.56 -0.90 9.69
C GLY A 84 -11.63 -0.13 8.76
N VAL A 85 -11.61 -0.51 7.49
CA VAL A 85 -10.84 0.16 6.43
C VAL A 85 -11.77 0.52 5.27
N ASP A 86 -11.84 1.79 4.94
CA ASP A 86 -12.64 2.32 3.83
C ASP A 86 -11.75 2.68 2.62
N ILE A 87 -10.51 3.07 2.89
CA ILE A 87 -9.51 3.42 1.88
C ILE A 87 -8.28 2.56 2.10
N LEU A 88 -7.85 1.84 1.08
CA LEU A 88 -6.62 1.08 1.08
C LEU A 88 -5.62 1.70 0.11
N VAL A 89 -4.45 2.10 0.62
CA VAL A 89 -3.32 2.51 -0.21
C VAL A 89 -2.27 1.40 -0.19
N THR A 90 -2.20 0.61 -1.26
CA THR A 90 -1.17 -0.43 -1.40
C THR A 90 0.13 0.18 -1.88
N ASN A 91 1.19 -0.13 -1.18
CA ASN A 91 2.55 0.31 -1.47
C ASN A 91 3.55 -0.66 -0.86
N ALA A 92 4.70 -0.79 -1.49
CA ALA A 92 5.84 -1.55 -0.98
C ALA A 92 7.15 -0.95 -1.49
N GLY A 93 8.26 -1.44 -0.99
CA GLY A 93 9.58 -1.13 -1.54
C GLY A 93 9.73 -1.59 -3.01
N GLY A 94 10.78 -1.14 -3.67
CA GLY A 94 11.16 -1.65 -4.98
C GLY A 94 12.06 -2.88 -4.85
N PRO A 95 11.98 -3.85 -5.77
CA PRO A 95 12.96 -4.92 -5.88
C PRO A 95 14.30 -4.36 -6.41
N PRO A 96 15.39 -5.11 -6.32
CA PRO A 96 16.68 -4.70 -6.89
C PRO A 96 16.59 -4.36 -8.37
N ALA A 97 17.40 -3.40 -8.82
CA ALA A 97 17.56 -3.11 -10.24
C ALA A 97 18.30 -4.27 -10.93
N GLY A 98 17.98 -4.49 -12.19
CA GLY A 98 18.64 -5.51 -13.01
C GLY A 98 18.10 -5.53 -14.43
N THR A 99 18.89 -6.12 -15.33
CA THR A 99 18.55 -6.36 -16.73
C THR A 99 18.22 -7.85 -16.94
N PHE A 100 17.75 -8.24 -18.12
CA PHE A 100 17.55 -9.65 -18.45
C PHE A 100 18.83 -10.47 -18.24
N ALA A 101 19.95 -9.97 -18.69
CA ALA A 101 21.24 -10.69 -18.60
C ALA A 101 21.80 -10.79 -17.18
N SER A 102 21.48 -9.83 -16.29
CA SER A 102 22.02 -9.77 -14.93
C SER A 102 21.08 -10.28 -13.85
N THR A 103 19.85 -10.69 -14.20
CA THR A 103 18.83 -11.07 -13.23
C THR A 103 18.53 -12.57 -13.34
N ASP A 104 18.86 -13.29 -12.30
CA ASP A 104 18.57 -14.72 -12.19
C ASP A 104 17.05 -14.95 -12.01
N VAL A 105 16.55 -16.10 -12.50
CA VAL A 105 15.16 -16.52 -12.32
C VAL A 105 14.75 -16.58 -10.85
N ALA A 106 15.66 -16.96 -9.97
CA ALA A 106 15.44 -17.02 -8.52
C ALA A 106 15.11 -15.65 -7.88
N ALA A 107 15.40 -14.53 -8.55
CA ALA A 107 15.08 -13.19 -8.08
C ALA A 107 13.61 -12.78 -8.34
N TYR A 108 12.90 -13.48 -9.23
CA TYR A 108 11.51 -13.13 -9.57
C TYR A 108 10.51 -13.47 -8.44
N PRO A 109 10.54 -14.66 -7.82
CA PRO A 109 9.58 -14.95 -6.75
C PRO A 109 9.56 -13.89 -5.64
N PRO A 110 10.68 -13.47 -5.02
CA PRO A 110 10.64 -12.42 -3.99
C PRO A 110 10.16 -11.06 -4.51
N ALA A 111 10.41 -10.72 -5.78
CA ALA A 111 9.90 -9.49 -6.37
C ALA A 111 8.37 -9.52 -6.58
N LEU A 112 7.83 -10.67 -6.99
CA LEU A 112 6.39 -10.90 -7.11
C LEU A 112 5.72 -10.89 -5.73
N GLU A 113 6.31 -11.54 -4.73
CA GLU A 113 5.85 -11.49 -3.34
C GLU A 113 5.78 -10.05 -2.84
N LEU A 114 6.85 -9.26 -3.07
CA LEU A 114 6.94 -7.88 -2.58
C LEU A 114 5.90 -6.95 -3.20
N ASN A 115 5.67 -6.99 -4.49
CA ASN A 115 4.91 -5.96 -5.20
C ASN A 115 3.56 -6.44 -5.75
N LEU A 116 3.39 -7.73 -6.07
CA LEU A 116 2.14 -8.29 -6.58
C LEU A 116 1.35 -8.98 -5.47
N LEU A 117 1.90 -10.05 -4.88
CA LEU A 117 1.14 -10.87 -3.95
C LEU A 117 0.80 -10.13 -2.65
N SER A 118 1.67 -9.23 -2.18
CA SER A 118 1.35 -8.32 -1.08
C SER A 118 0.12 -7.46 -1.38
N THR A 119 0.04 -6.89 -2.60
CA THR A 119 -1.12 -6.07 -3.02
C THR A 119 -2.39 -6.91 -3.13
N VAL A 120 -2.30 -8.11 -3.73
CA VAL A 120 -3.44 -9.04 -3.81
C VAL A 120 -3.98 -9.37 -2.43
N ALA A 121 -3.10 -9.71 -1.48
CA ALA A 121 -3.50 -10.06 -0.13
C ALA A 121 -4.10 -8.88 0.65
N MET A 122 -3.52 -7.68 0.53
CA MET A 122 -4.11 -6.48 1.13
C MET A 122 -5.52 -6.21 0.58
N CYS A 123 -5.73 -6.37 -0.74
CA CYS A 123 -7.06 -6.24 -1.34
C CYS A 123 -8.03 -7.33 -0.85
N LYS A 124 -7.58 -8.59 -0.77
CA LYS A 124 -8.40 -9.70 -0.24
C LYS A 124 -8.85 -9.47 1.20
N ALA A 125 -8.02 -8.84 2.03
CA ALA A 125 -8.37 -8.52 3.41
C ALA A 125 -9.32 -7.30 3.54
N ALA A 126 -9.19 -6.29 2.66
CA ALA A 126 -9.96 -5.05 2.78
C ALA A 126 -11.28 -5.04 1.99
N VAL A 127 -11.26 -5.54 0.74
CA VAL A 127 -12.34 -5.33 -0.24
C VAL A 127 -13.65 -5.99 0.15
N PRO A 128 -13.71 -7.23 0.69
CA PRO A 128 -14.99 -7.83 1.08
C PRO A 128 -15.83 -6.94 2.00
N ALA A 129 -15.22 -6.41 3.05
CA ALA A 129 -15.91 -5.52 3.97
C ALA A 129 -16.24 -4.14 3.36
N MET A 130 -15.50 -3.67 2.36
CA MET A 130 -15.85 -2.47 1.58
C MET A 130 -17.11 -2.72 0.74
N ILE A 131 -17.22 -3.88 0.12
CA ILE A 131 -18.40 -4.30 -0.66
C ILE A 131 -19.63 -4.38 0.24
N GLU A 132 -19.52 -5.06 1.39
CA GLU A 132 -20.62 -5.17 2.36
C GLU A 132 -21.15 -3.80 2.83
N ARG A 133 -20.26 -2.82 3.00
CA ARG A 133 -20.61 -1.44 3.37
C ARG A 133 -21.06 -0.57 2.20
N GLY A 134 -21.00 -1.06 0.96
CA GLY A 134 -21.36 -0.32 -0.26
C GLY A 134 -20.40 0.84 -0.57
N TRP A 135 -19.23 0.89 0.07
CA TRP A 135 -18.24 1.95 -0.16
C TRP A 135 -16.81 1.48 0.11
N GLY A 136 -15.91 1.79 -0.83
CA GLY A 136 -14.49 1.54 -0.69
C GLY A 136 -13.66 2.22 -1.78
N ARG A 137 -12.39 2.45 -1.49
CA ARG A 137 -11.42 2.95 -2.48
C ARG A 137 -10.10 2.22 -2.31
N VAL A 138 -9.57 1.71 -3.42
CA VAL A 138 -8.23 1.12 -3.48
C VAL A 138 -7.36 1.98 -4.37
N VAL A 139 -6.24 2.44 -3.83
CA VAL A 139 -5.21 3.20 -4.55
C VAL A 139 -3.91 2.41 -4.48
N ALA A 140 -3.27 2.18 -5.62
CA ALA A 140 -1.98 1.48 -5.65
C ALA A 140 -0.86 2.40 -6.14
N ILE A 141 0.22 2.45 -5.37
CA ILE A 141 1.46 3.10 -5.79
C ILE A 141 2.25 2.09 -6.63
N THR A 142 2.16 2.23 -7.94
CA THR A 142 2.85 1.36 -8.90
C THR A 142 4.12 2.04 -9.46
N SER A 143 4.28 2.11 -10.76
CA SER A 143 5.40 2.75 -11.44
C SER A 143 4.98 3.26 -12.81
N MET A 144 5.61 4.33 -13.28
CA MET A 144 5.50 4.74 -14.69
C MET A 144 5.94 3.63 -15.66
N THR A 145 6.81 2.74 -15.19
CA THR A 145 7.37 1.65 -16.00
C THR A 145 6.37 0.53 -16.31
N VAL A 146 5.17 0.54 -15.73
CA VAL A 146 4.06 -0.36 -16.13
C VAL A 146 3.51 -0.03 -17.52
N ARG A 147 3.69 1.20 -17.97
CA ARG A 147 3.32 1.65 -19.32
C ARG A 147 4.49 1.63 -20.29
N GLN A 148 5.67 2.02 -19.82
CA GLN A 148 6.90 2.06 -20.60
C GLN A 148 8.03 1.42 -19.81
N PRO A 149 8.29 0.12 -19.98
CA PRO A 149 9.30 -0.61 -19.24
C PRO A 149 10.70 -0.01 -19.37
N ALA A 150 11.37 0.17 -18.23
CA ALA A 150 12.76 0.63 -18.19
C ALA A 150 13.71 -0.58 -18.23
N PRO A 151 14.75 -0.58 -19.07
CA PRO A 151 15.63 -1.74 -19.28
C PRO A 151 16.29 -2.30 -18.02
N THR A 152 16.58 -1.44 -17.03
CA THR A 152 17.27 -1.81 -15.79
C THR A 152 16.36 -2.17 -14.63
N LEU A 153 15.04 -2.26 -14.86
CA LEU A 153 14.06 -2.50 -13.80
C LEU A 153 13.20 -3.75 -14.07
N ILE A 154 13.82 -4.82 -14.60
CA ILE A 154 13.09 -6.00 -15.10
C ILE A 154 12.16 -6.61 -14.03
N LEU A 155 12.61 -6.76 -12.79
CA LEU A 155 11.81 -7.31 -11.70
C LEU A 155 10.62 -6.41 -11.35
N SER A 156 10.85 -5.09 -11.25
CA SER A 156 9.81 -4.11 -10.97
C SER A 156 8.79 -4.02 -12.11
N ASN A 157 9.25 -4.00 -13.37
CA ASN A 157 8.38 -4.00 -14.54
C ASN A 157 7.44 -5.20 -14.52
N THR A 158 7.99 -6.41 -14.30
CA THR A 158 7.22 -7.66 -14.27
C THR A 158 6.18 -7.65 -13.15
N ALA A 159 6.59 -7.40 -11.91
CA ALA A 159 5.71 -7.48 -10.75
C ALA A 159 4.61 -6.39 -10.78
N ARG A 160 4.96 -5.16 -11.14
CA ARG A 160 4.00 -4.04 -11.12
C ARG A 160 3.07 -4.03 -12.32
N ALA A 161 3.46 -4.59 -13.46
CA ALA A 161 2.54 -4.84 -14.58
C ALA A 161 1.47 -5.86 -14.17
N GLY A 162 1.85 -6.95 -13.51
CA GLY A 162 0.92 -7.92 -12.92
C GLY A 162 -0.03 -7.28 -11.90
N THR A 163 0.48 -6.43 -11.02
CA THR A 163 -0.32 -5.66 -10.06
C THR A 163 -1.35 -4.77 -10.77
N THR A 164 -0.95 -4.09 -11.84
CA THR A 164 -1.86 -3.22 -12.60
C THR A 164 -2.96 -4.02 -13.29
N ALA A 165 -2.64 -5.18 -13.86
CA ALA A 165 -3.61 -6.08 -14.47
C ALA A 165 -4.61 -6.63 -13.42
N PHE A 166 -4.12 -7.10 -12.27
CA PHE A 166 -4.95 -7.54 -11.15
C PHE A 166 -5.94 -6.46 -10.71
N LEU A 167 -5.46 -5.23 -10.48
CA LEU A 167 -6.31 -4.13 -10.02
C LEU A 167 -7.35 -3.70 -11.06
N LYS A 168 -7.03 -3.80 -12.35
CA LYS A 168 -8.01 -3.55 -13.41
C LYS A 168 -9.13 -4.59 -13.42
N THR A 169 -8.80 -5.86 -13.20
CA THR A 169 -9.80 -6.93 -13.07
C THR A 169 -10.65 -6.71 -11.82
N LEU A 170 -10.03 -6.47 -10.68
CA LEU A 170 -10.75 -6.19 -9.43
C LEU A 170 -11.74 -5.02 -9.54
N ALA A 171 -11.40 -4.01 -10.33
CA ALA A 171 -12.27 -2.84 -10.52
C ALA A 171 -13.51 -3.09 -11.39
N THR A 172 -13.64 -4.27 -11.99
CA THR A 172 -14.80 -4.68 -12.80
C THR A 172 -15.74 -5.64 -12.09
N GLU A 173 -15.34 -6.14 -10.94
CA GLU A 173 -16.13 -7.00 -10.06
C GLU A 173 -16.90 -6.19 -8.99
#